data_664d3568a6c80d394eb3dcab527b787e
#
_entry.id   664d3568a6c80d394eb3dcab527b787e
#
_cell.length_a   1.000
_cell.length_b   1.000
_cell.length_c   1.000
_cell.angle_alpha   90.00
_cell.angle_beta   90.00
_cell.angle_gamma   90.00
#
_symmetry.space_group_name_H-M   'P 1'
#
loop_
_entity.id
_entity.type
_entity.pdbx_description
1 polymer ?
#
loop_
_entity_poly.entity_id
_entity_poly.type
_entity_poly.pdbx_seq_one_letter_code
_entity_poly.pdbx_strand_id
1 'polypeptide(L)'
;MRLTRWTDYALRALIYVGAKRGRLSTIAEIAESFDISRSHLMKVVNRLAQQGYINTVRGKGGGIKLARSPGEIRVGAVVRDTEEELAVMGCLAETGFCRIEECCVLRHALGEATLAFMRTLDGYTLADLLAPGARLARSLALSPELEPR
;
A
#
# COMPACT_ATOMS: atom_id res chain seq x y z
N MET A 1 -12.47 -7.82 9.85
CA MET A 1 -11.45 -7.80 8.78
C MET A 1 -10.41 -6.76 9.13
N ARG A 2 -9.14 -7.07 9.01
CA ARG A 2 -8.03 -6.16 9.30
C ARG A 2 -6.94 -6.42 8.29
N LEU A 3 -6.55 -5.40 7.54
CA LEU A 3 -5.35 -5.47 6.70
C LEU A 3 -4.11 -5.68 7.58
N THR A 4 -3.15 -6.43 7.08
CA THR A 4 -1.90 -6.71 7.80
C THR A 4 -1.07 -5.44 7.97
N ARG A 5 -0.14 -5.45 8.93
CA ARG A 5 0.85 -4.37 9.07
C ARG A 5 1.71 -4.24 7.82
N TRP A 6 1.86 -5.30 7.08
CA TRP A 6 2.60 -5.31 5.83
C TRP A 6 1.95 -4.39 4.81
N THR A 7 0.64 -4.55 4.57
CA THR A 7 -0.16 -3.70 3.67
C THR A 7 -0.20 -2.25 4.15
N ASP A 8 -0.41 -2.01 5.45
CA ASP A 8 -0.38 -0.66 6.04
C ASP A 8 0.95 0.03 5.75
N TYR A 9 2.08 -0.63 6.01
CA TYR A 9 3.41 -0.06 5.77
C TYR A 9 3.71 0.14 4.28
N ALA A 10 3.22 -0.76 3.42
CA ALA A 10 3.37 -0.62 1.98
C ALA A 10 2.65 0.63 1.44
N LEU A 11 1.40 0.82 1.84
CA LEU A 11 0.62 2.01 1.46
C LEU A 11 1.24 3.30 2.00
N ARG A 12 1.68 3.33 3.26
CA ARG A 12 2.37 4.50 3.85
C ARG A 12 3.68 4.82 3.12
N ALA A 13 4.48 3.81 2.79
CA ALA A 13 5.71 3.99 2.04
C ALA A 13 5.44 4.59 0.65
N LEU A 14 4.44 4.06 -0.08
CA LEU A 14 4.04 4.59 -1.39
C LEU A 14 3.54 6.04 -1.31
N ILE A 15 2.71 6.36 -0.30
CA ILE A 15 2.22 7.72 -0.06
C ILE A 15 3.39 8.67 0.20
N TYR A 16 4.34 8.30 1.07
CA TYR A 16 5.50 9.15 1.38
C TYR A 16 6.36 9.41 0.14
N VAL A 17 6.71 8.33 -0.58
CA VAL A 17 7.54 8.41 -1.79
C VAL A 17 6.85 9.24 -2.88
N GLY A 18 5.54 9.06 -3.05
CA GLY A 18 4.72 9.82 -4.00
C GLY A 18 4.62 11.30 -3.62
N ALA A 19 4.48 11.61 -2.33
CA ALA A 19 4.40 12.98 -1.84
C ALA A 19 5.70 13.77 -2.07
N LYS A 20 6.86 13.10 -2.20
CA LYS A 20 8.15 13.73 -2.55
C LYS A 20 8.30 14.08 -4.05
N ARG A 21 7.29 13.82 -4.88
CA ARG A 21 7.20 14.25 -6.29
C ARG A 21 8.46 13.95 -7.12
N GLY A 22 8.93 12.69 -7.07
CA GLY A 22 10.09 12.22 -7.84
C GLY A 22 11.45 12.41 -7.16
N ARG A 23 11.53 13.14 -6.04
CA ARG A 23 12.75 13.18 -5.24
C ARG A 23 12.95 11.85 -4.53
N LEU A 24 14.20 11.47 -4.34
CA LEU A 24 14.55 10.25 -3.62
C LEU A 24 14.13 10.34 -2.15
N SER A 25 13.61 9.25 -1.63
CA SER A 25 13.29 9.05 -0.21
C SER A 25 14.20 7.97 0.36
N THR A 26 14.57 8.10 1.62
CA THR A 26 15.30 7.04 2.33
C THR A 26 14.35 6.23 3.22
N ILE A 27 14.73 5.00 3.51
CA ILE A 27 13.99 4.15 4.48
C ILE A 27 13.96 4.83 5.86
N ALA A 28 15.04 5.54 6.23
CA ALA A 28 15.13 6.24 7.50
C ALA A 28 14.07 7.36 7.61
N GLU A 29 13.93 8.19 6.58
CA GLU A 29 12.93 9.27 6.56
C GLU A 29 11.49 8.72 6.69
N ILE A 30 11.17 7.64 5.95
CA ILE A 30 9.84 7.03 6.01
C ILE A 30 9.58 6.42 7.39
N ALA A 31 10.57 5.71 7.93
CA ALA A 31 10.50 5.08 9.24
C ALA A 31 10.24 6.11 10.36
N GLU A 32 10.95 7.23 10.31
CA GLU A 32 10.80 8.34 11.25
C GLU A 32 9.44 9.02 11.12
N SER A 33 9.01 9.31 9.88
CA SER A 33 7.73 9.99 9.61
C SER A 33 6.51 9.23 10.12
N PHE A 34 6.56 7.90 10.15
CA PHE A 34 5.42 7.06 10.54
C PHE A 34 5.66 6.25 11.82
N ASP A 35 6.77 6.46 12.52
CA ASP A 35 7.16 5.68 13.70
C ASP A 35 7.15 4.16 13.43
N ILE A 36 7.80 3.75 12.34
CA ILE A 36 7.89 2.36 11.89
C ILE A 36 9.32 1.87 12.07
N SER A 37 9.48 0.62 12.52
CA SER A 37 10.78 -0.05 12.55
C SER A 37 11.44 -0.09 11.17
N ARG A 38 12.70 0.42 11.08
CA ARG A 38 13.49 0.41 9.83
C ARG A 38 13.66 -0.98 9.26
N SER A 39 13.83 -2.00 10.10
CA SER A 39 14.00 -3.39 9.66
C SER A 39 12.73 -3.96 9.01
N HIS A 40 11.56 -3.65 9.54
CA HIS A 40 10.29 -4.02 8.93
C HIS A 40 10.06 -3.27 7.62
N LEU A 41 10.29 -1.96 7.64
CA LEU A 41 10.10 -1.13 6.44
C LEU A 41 11.04 -1.55 5.30
N MET A 42 12.28 -1.94 5.61
CA MET A 42 13.23 -2.44 4.59
C MET A 42 12.68 -3.67 3.86
N LYS A 43 12.05 -4.62 4.58
CA LYS A 43 11.43 -5.80 3.97
C LYS A 43 10.27 -5.41 3.06
N VAL A 44 9.42 -4.47 3.50
CA VAL A 44 8.31 -3.93 2.71
C VAL A 44 8.80 -3.26 1.45
N VAL A 45 9.79 -2.38 1.56
CA VAL A 45 10.40 -1.67 0.42
C VAL A 45 11.00 -2.64 -0.59
N ASN A 46 11.71 -3.68 -0.13
CA ASN A 46 12.25 -4.72 -1.02
C ASN A 46 11.13 -5.45 -1.78
N ARG A 47 10.03 -5.79 -1.13
CA ARG A 47 8.88 -6.43 -1.78
C ARG A 47 8.23 -5.51 -2.80
N LEU A 48 7.99 -4.23 -2.45
CA LEU A 48 7.46 -3.23 -3.38
C LEU A 48 8.36 -3.02 -4.61
N ALA A 49 9.68 -3.10 -4.43
CA ALA A 49 10.62 -3.04 -5.55
C ALA A 49 10.52 -4.27 -6.45
N GLN A 50 10.43 -5.48 -5.87
CA GLN A 50 10.23 -6.72 -6.63
C GLN A 50 8.92 -6.72 -7.43
N GLN A 51 7.87 -6.11 -6.89
CA GLN A 51 6.56 -5.97 -7.52
C GLN A 51 6.49 -4.80 -8.52
N GLY A 52 7.58 -4.01 -8.64
CA GLY A 52 7.69 -2.92 -9.60
C GLY A 52 6.87 -1.67 -9.24
N TYR A 53 6.60 -1.45 -7.95
CA TYR A 53 5.98 -0.21 -7.47
C TYR A 53 7.01 0.90 -7.23
N ILE A 54 8.21 0.52 -6.84
CA ILE A 54 9.31 1.45 -6.55
C ILE A 54 10.61 1.00 -7.22
N ASN A 55 11.48 1.96 -7.48
CA ASN A 55 12.86 1.76 -7.92
C ASN A 55 13.81 2.17 -6.80
N THR A 56 14.88 1.40 -6.62
CA THR A 56 15.95 1.70 -5.68
C THR A 56 17.18 2.26 -6.41
N VAL A 57 17.73 3.35 -5.90
CA VAL A 57 19.00 3.94 -6.38
C VAL A 57 20.06 3.70 -5.33
N ARG A 58 21.11 2.96 -5.69
CA ARG A 58 22.22 2.62 -4.78
C ARG A 58 23.29 3.71 -4.74
N GLY A 59 24.07 3.72 -3.67
CA GLY A 59 25.25 4.58 -3.51
C GLY A 59 25.01 5.80 -2.65
N LYS A 60 26.03 6.69 -2.58
CA LYS A 60 25.98 7.95 -1.83
C LYS A 60 24.93 8.87 -2.47
N GLY A 61 23.95 9.32 -1.67
CA GLY A 61 22.79 10.06 -2.18
C GLY A 61 21.71 9.18 -2.82
N GLY A 62 21.79 7.85 -2.65
CA GLY A 62 20.77 6.91 -3.10
C GLY A 62 19.47 6.99 -2.30
N GLY A 63 18.49 6.20 -2.71
CA GLY A 63 17.17 6.16 -2.08
C GLY A 63 16.17 5.40 -2.92
N ILE A 64 14.91 5.68 -2.70
CA ILE A 64 13.79 5.06 -3.40
C ILE A 64 12.88 6.11 -4.04
N LYS A 65 12.30 5.75 -5.18
CA LYS A 65 11.31 6.56 -5.90
C LYS A 65 10.25 5.66 -6.51
N LEU A 66 9.10 6.19 -6.88
CA LEU A 66 8.09 5.43 -7.60
C LEU A 66 8.64 4.93 -8.95
N ALA A 67 8.28 3.71 -9.31
CA ALA A 67 8.61 3.09 -10.60
C ALA A 67 7.55 3.36 -11.66
N ARG A 68 6.34 3.72 -11.24
CA ARG A 68 5.17 4.01 -12.09
C ARG A 68 4.59 5.37 -11.70
N SER A 69 3.79 5.96 -12.58
CA SER A 69 3.05 7.17 -12.22
C SER A 69 2.02 6.86 -11.11
N PRO A 70 1.75 7.80 -10.19
CA PRO A 70 0.77 7.57 -9.11
C PRO A 70 -0.62 7.14 -9.62
N GLY A 71 -1.04 7.64 -10.79
CA GLY A 71 -2.32 7.27 -11.40
C GLY A 71 -2.41 5.82 -11.89
N GLU A 72 -1.26 5.16 -12.10
CA GLU A 72 -1.18 3.75 -12.52
C GLU A 72 -1.12 2.78 -11.34
N ILE A 73 -0.93 3.28 -10.11
CA ILE A 73 -0.86 2.45 -8.91
C ILE A 73 -2.24 2.42 -8.25
N ARG A 74 -2.99 1.34 -8.47
CA ARG A 74 -4.30 1.14 -7.83
C ARG A 74 -4.13 0.60 -6.42
N VAL A 75 -4.88 1.17 -5.48
CA VAL A 75 -4.84 0.77 -4.06
C VAL A 75 -5.23 -0.71 -3.90
N GLY A 76 -6.27 -1.16 -4.58
CA GLY A 76 -6.70 -2.56 -4.54
C GLY A 76 -5.64 -3.53 -5.07
N ALA A 77 -4.85 -3.15 -6.08
CA ALA A 77 -3.74 -3.96 -6.57
C ALA A 77 -2.65 -4.10 -5.50
N VAL A 78 -2.26 -2.99 -4.86
CA VAL A 78 -1.28 -3.01 -3.76
C VAL A 78 -1.74 -3.93 -2.63
N VAL A 79 -3.03 -3.87 -2.26
CA VAL A 79 -3.59 -4.73 -1.21
C VAL A 79 -3.50 -6.21 -1.59
N ARG A 80 -3.87 -6.60 -2.83
CA ARG A 80 -3.73 -8.00 -3.30
C ARG A 80 -2.29 -8.48 -3.30
N ASP A 81 -1.35 -7.62 -3.66
CA ASP A 81 0.07 -7.96 -3.74
C ASP A 81 0.74 -8.06 -2.36
N THR A 82 0.11 -7.51 -1.32
CA THR A 82 0.65 -7.45 0.03
C THR A 82 -0.08 -8.32 1.05
N GLU A 83 -1.32 -8.71 0.79
CA GLU A 83 -2.05 -9.68 1.61
C GLU A 83 -1.88 -11.09 1.05
N GLU A 84 -1.54 -12.04 1.89
CA GLU A 84 -1.46 -13.45 1.51
C GLU A 84 -2.84 -14.06 1.33
N GLU A 85 -3.81 -13.60 2.12
CA GLU A 85 -5.18 -14.07 2.09
C GLU A 85 -6.16 -12.92 2.35
N LEU A 86 -7.15 -12.78 1.47
CA LEU A 86 -8.23 -11.80 1.60
C LEU A 86 -9.52 -12.38 2.17
N ALA A 87 -9.52 -13.70 2.46
CA ALA A 87 -10.68 -14.37 3.01
C ALA A 87 -10.99 -13.88 4.43
N VAL A 88 -12.21 -13.39 4.62
CA VAL A 88 -12.68 -12.90 5.93
C VAL A 88 -13.04 -14.03 6.90
N MET A 89 -13.20 -15.24 6.39
CA MET A 89 -13.46 -16.48 7.15
C MET A 89 -12.80 -17.68 6.47
N GLY A 90 -12.40 -18.66 7.28
CA GLY A 90 -11.72 -19.87 6.79
C GLY A 90 -12.49 -20.64 5.71
N CYS A 91 -13.83 -20.60 5.69
CA CYS A 91 -14.62 -21.24 4.63
C CYS A 91 -14.59 -20.52 3.28
N LEU A 92 -14.03 -19.29 3.22
CA LEU A 92 -13.78 -18.53 1.98
C LEU A 92 -12.34 -18.69 1.49
N ALA A 93 -11.47 -19.30 2.29
CA ALA A 93 -10.10 -19.62 1.91
C ALA A 93 -10.07 -20.75 0.87
N GLU A 94 -9.03 -20.83 0.05
CA GLU A 94 -8.88 -21.87 -0.98
C GLU A 94 -8.95 -23.29 -0.43
N THR A 95 -8.51 -23.50 0.81
CA THR A 95 -8.51 -24.81 1.50
C THR A 95 -9.62 -24.95 2.53
N GLY A 96 -10.55 -23.98 2.59
CA GLY A 96 -11.63 -23.97 3.56
C GLY A 96 -12.65 -25.08 3.30
N PHE A 97 -12.97 -25.87 4.33
CA PHE A 97 -14.05 -26.86 4.29
C PHE A 97 -15.14 -26.50 5.28
N CYS A 98 -16.40 -26.56 4.82
CA CYS A 98 -17.55 -26.38 5.70
C CYS A 98 -18.68 -27.35 5.28
N ARG A 99 -19.27 -28.03 6.27
CA ARG A 99 -20.33 -29.02 6.02
C ARG A 99 -21.61 -28.44 5.38
N ILE A 100 -21.84 -27.14 5.56
CA ILE A 100 -23.01 -26.43 5.04
C ILE A 100 -22.68 -25.54 3.82
N GLU A 101 -21.52 -25.74 3.22
CA GLU A 101 -20.99 -24.85 2.17
C GLU A 101 -21.98 -24.64 1.02
N GLU A 102 -22.62 -25.72 0.54
CA GLU A 102 -23.54 -25.69 -0.62
C GLU A 102 -24.81 -24.89 -0.36
N CYS A 103 -25.25 -24.75 0.90
CA CYS A 103 -26.48 -24.05 1.27
C CYS A 103 -26.24 -22.82 2.16
N CYS A 104 -24.99 -22.43 2.37
CA CYS A 104 -24.61 -21.38 3.32
C CYS A 104 -24.82 -19.96 2.75
N VAL A 105 -25.91 -19.32 3.13
CA VAL A 105 -26.19 -17.91 2.77
C VAL A 105 -25.13 -16.97 3.36
N LEU A 106 -24.58 -17.23 4.55
CA LEU A 106 -23.54 -16.42 5.17
C LEU A 106 -22.25 -16.40 4.33
N ARG A 107 -21.84 -17.56 3.79
CA ARG A 107 -20.68 -17.64 2.90
C ARG A 107 -20.84 -16.75 1.68
N HIS A 108 -22.03 -16.78 1.07
CA HIS A 108 -22.35 -15.92 -0.07
C HIS A 108 -22.30 -14.44 0.30
N ALA A 109 -22.96 -14.03 1.38
CA ALA A 109 -22.97 -12.65 1.85
C ALA A 109 -21.56 -12.10 2.17
N LEU A 110 -20.70 -12.91 2.81
CA LEU A 110 -19.32 -12.51 3.12
C LEU A 110 -18.45 -12.45 1.86
N GLY A 111 -18.67 -13.33 0.90
CA GLY A 111 -18.01 -13.27 -0.41
C GLY A 111 -18.36 -11.97 -1.15
N GLU A 112 -19.64 -11.61 -1.22
CA GLU A 112 -20.08 -10.33 -1.81
C GLU A 112 -19.49 -9.12 -1.09
N ALA A 113 -19.47 -9.13 0.24
CA ALA A 113 -18.87 -8.04 1.03
C ALA A 113 -17.38 -7.88 0.76
N THR A 114 -16.63 -8.99 0.65
CA THR A 114 -15.20 -8.97 0.31
C THR A 114 -14.97 -8.41 -1.09
N LEU A 115 -15.79 -8.82 -2.06
CA LEU A 115 -15.74 -8.29 -3.42
C LEU A 115 -16.06 -6.79 -3.47
N ALA A 116 -17.08 -6.34 -2.73
CA ALA A 116 -17.44 -4.93 -2.64
C ALA A 116 -16.32 -4.09 -2.02
N PHE A 117 -15.67 -4.59 -0.96
CA PHE A 117 -14.49 -3.97 -0.36
C PHE A 117 -13.36 -3.79 -1.38
N MET A 118 -13.00 -4.85 -2.10
CA MET A 118 -11.94 -4.79 -3.10
C MET A 118 -12.28 -3.89 -4.28
N ARG A 119 -13.53 -3.89 -4.78
CA ARG A 119 -13.98 -2.97 -5.83
C ARG A 119 -13.84 -1.51 -5.41
N THR A 120 -14.17 -1.20 -4.15
CA THR A 120 -14.00 0.15 -3.61
C THR A 120 -12.52 0.57 -3.67
N LEU A 121 -11.61 -0.29 -3.20
CA LEU A 121 -10.17 -0.01 -3.25
C LEU A 121 -9.61 0.07 -4.68
N ASP A 122 -10.16 -0.68 -5.62
CA ASP A 122 -9.79 -0.62 -7.04
C ASP A 122 -10.21 0.72 -7.69
N GLY A 123 -11.19 1.40 -7.12
CA GLY A 123 -11.61 2.74 -7.55
C GLY A 123 -10.63 3.85 -7.19
N TYR A 124 -9.68 3.59 -6.26
CA TYR A 124 -8.69 4.56 -5.83
C TYR A 124 -7.32 4.26 -6.39
N THR A 125 -6.60 5.31 -6.78
CA THR A 125 -5.20 5.28 -7.18
C THR A 125 -4.32 5.94 -6.12
N LEU A 126 -3.02 5.75 -6.21
CA LEU A 126 -2.08 6.51 -5.38
C LEU A 126 -2.20 8.02 -5.64
N ALA A 127 -2.53 8.44 -6.86
CA ALA A 127 -2.76 9.86 -7.17
C ALA A 127 -3.90 10.44 -6.33
N ASP A 128 -4.99 9.69 -6.12
CA ASP A 128 -6.10 10.12 -5.27
C ASP A 128 -5.66 10.27 -3.80
N LEU A 129 -4.80 9.36 -3.31
CA LEU A 129 -4.24 9.45 -1.95
C LEU A 129 -3.29 10.65 -1.79
N LEU A 130 -2.68 11.11 -2.87
CA LEU A 130 -1.78 12.27 -2.90
C LEU A 130 -2.53 13.60 -3.16
N ALA A 131 -3.81 13.56 -3.50
CA ALA A 131 -4.62 14.74 -3.80
C ALA A 131 -4.61 15.84 -2.72
N PRO A 132 -4.49 15.54 -1.39
CA PRO A 132 -4.37 16.58 -0.37
C PRO A 132 -3.11 17.47 -0.48
N GLY A 133 -2.13 17.11 -1.32
CA GLY A 133 -1.02 17.97 -1.73
C GLY A 133 -0.25 18.59 -0.56
N ALA A 134 -0.27 19.93 -0.47
CA ALA A 134 0.46 20.68 0.56
C ALA A 134 0.05 20.31 2.01
N ARG A 135 -1.21 19.94 2.24
CA ARG A 135 -1.67 19.49 3.56
C ARG A 135 -1.01 18.16 3.94
N LEU A 136 -0.95 17.21 3.00
CA LEU A 136 -0.27 15.92 3.18
C LEU A 136 1.23 16.14 3.43
N ALA A 137 1.89 16.97 2.62
CA ALA A 137 3.30 17.29 2.77
C ALA A 137 3.63 17.87 4.16
N ARG A 138 2.80 18.79 4.67
CA ARG A 138 2.96 19.32 6.04
C ARG A 138 2.80 18.24 7.10
N SER A 139 1.80 17.37 6.97
CA SER A 139 1.58 16.28 7.93
C SER A 139 2.73 15.27 7.95
N LEU A 140 3.42 15.11 6.84
CA LEU A 140 4.61 14.24 6.71
C LEU A 140 5.92 14.97 7.03
N ALA A 141 5.87 16.22 7.50
CA ALA A 141 7.03 17.08 7.76
C ALA A 141 8.00 17.19 6.55
N LEU A 142 7.45 17.11 5.33
CA LEU A 142 8.22 17.33 4.12
C LEU A 142 8.51 18.82 3.94
N SER A 143 9.76 19.16 3.65
CA SER A 143 10.18 20.56 3.46
C SER A 143 9.37 21.26 2.36
N PRO A 144 8.97 22.54 2.57
CA PRO A 144 8.13 23.29 1.62
C PRO A 144 8.75 23.59 0.24
N GLU A 145 10.04 23.32 0.05
CA GLU A 145 10.76 23.52 -1.22
C GLU A 145 10.28 22.64 -2.39
N LEU A 146 9.09 22.08 -2.28
CA LEU A 146 8.49 21.09 -3.17
C LEU A 146 7.57 21.66 -4.24
N GLU A 147 7.37 23.00 -4.31
CA GLU A 147 6.63 23.59 -5.43
C GLU A 147 7.59 23.89 -6.60
N PRO A 148 7.46 23.17 -7.74
CA PRO A 148 8.05 23.67 -8.98
C PRO A 148 7.31 24.97 -9.35
N ARG A 149 8.06 26.03 -9.55
CA ARG A 149 7.56 27.26 -10.22
C ARG A 149 7.08 26.95 -11.63
#